data_3ea97fb01341426fbe67814ff2960724
#
_entry.id   3ea97fb01341426fbe67814ff2960724
#
_cell.length_a   1.000
_cell.length_b   1.000
_cell.length_c   1.000
_cell.angle_alpha   90.00
_cell.angle_beta   90.00
_cell.angle_gamma   90.00
#
_symmetry.space_group_name_H-M   'P 1'
#
loop_
_entity.id
_entity.type
_entity.pdbx_description
1 polymer ?
#
loop_
_entity_poly.entity_id
_entity_poly.type
_entity_poly.pdbx_seq_one_letter_code
_entity_poly.pdbx_strand_id
1 'polypeptide(L)'
;MPRLRLGMMLVFVAALGLSSIGRVLAQASVQTQPIDPRGQEITLPAKPIVYASGASTWDKAFDSLLEAFKTVRAYLDKAGIQPTGAAMTIYTSIDDTGFNFQAAIPVAEPPKTPPPADLAVGTSPGGKALKFVHRGSFESTVTTYDEISHFVEEKQLDSKDVLIEEYTTDLLSTPEDKLVINIFVPIN
;
A
#
# COMPACT_ATOMS: atom_id res chain seq x y z
N MET A 1 72.13 -34.82 -46.50
CA MET A 1 72.58 -33.59 -47.17
C MET A 1 72.00 -32.41 -46.40
N PRO A 2 72.78 -31.44 -46.29
CA PRO A 2 72.77 -30.58 -45.06
C PRO A 2 72.13 -29.20 -45.25
N ARG A 3 72.06 -28.45 -44.22
CA ARG A 3 72.24 -27.02 -44.05
C ARG A 3 71.26 -26.47 -43.08
N LEU A 4 71.58 -25.90 -42.12
CA LEU A 4 72.53 -24.85 -41.60
C LEU A 4 71.76 -23.71 -40.99
N ARG A 5 72.02 -23.52 -39.71
CA ARG A 5 72.24 -22.27 -38.98
C ARG A 5 71.24 -21.14 -39.15
N LEU A 6 70.73 -20.63 -38.08
CA LEU A 6 71.29 -19.39 -37.50
C LEU A 6 70.52 -19.07 -36.24
N GLY A 7 71.26 -18.85 -35.17
CA GLY A 7 70.68 -18.40 -33.94
C GLY A 7 70.30 -16.92 -33.96
N MET A 8 69.42 -16.57 -33.09
CA MET A 8 69.32 -15.21 -32.58
C MET A 8 68.78 -15.22 -31.17
N MET A 9 69.68 -14.82 -30.35
CA MET A 9 69.52 -14.53 -28.93
C MET A 9 68.55 -13.39 -28.77
N LEU A 10 67.45 -13.58 -28.04
CA LEU A 10 66.59 -12.47 -27.67
C LEU A 10 66.29 -12.48 -26.18
N VAL A 11 66.65 -11.41 -25.62
CA VAL A 11 66.66 -10.94 -24.24
C VAL A 11 65.30 -11.14 -23.60
N PHE A 12 65.31 -11.81 -22.41
CA PHE A 12 64.19 -11.80 -21.51
C PHE A 12 64.07 -10.43 -20.82
N VAL A 13 63.02 -9.66 -21.18
CA VAL A 13 62.56 -8.56 -20.39
C VAL A 13 61.39 -9.05 -19.55
N ALA A 14 61.62 -9.22 -18.25
CA ALA A 14 60.56 -9.50 -17.29
C ALA A 14 59.73 -8.25 -17.06
N ALA A 15 58.54 -8.19 -17.66
CA ALA A 15 57.53 -7.21 -17.32
C ALA A 15 56.65 -7.77 -16.19
N LEU A 16 56.83 -7.24 -14.98
CA LEU A 16 55.89 -7.45 -13.88
C LEU A 16 54.57 -6.73 -14.24
N GLY A 17 53.61 -7.52 -14.74
CA GLY A 17 52.25 -7.07 -14.89
C GLY A 17 51.52 -7.11 -13.53
N LEU A 18 51.28 -5.97 -12.94
CA LEU A 18 50.32 -5.80 -11.82
C LEU A 18 48.94 -6.16 -12.35
N SER A 19 48.45 -7.34 -11.97
CA SER A 19 47.04 -7.69 -12.15
C SER A 19 46.20 -6.92 -11.19
N SER A 20 45.65 -5.77 -11.62
CA SER A 20 44.58 -5.07 -10.93
C SER A 20 43.31 -5.91 -10.99
N ILE A 21 43.02 -6.60 -9.89
CA ILE A 21 41.72 -7.26 -9.67
C ILE A 21 40.66 -6.16 -9.55
N GLY A 22 40.08 -5.79 -10.66
CA GLY A 22 38.88 -4.94 -10.68
C GLY A 22 37.74 -5.69 -10.00
N ARG A 23 37.41 -5.29 -8.75
CA ARG A 23 36.13 -5.66 -8.13
C ARG A 23 35.02 -5.09 -8.96
N VAL A 24 34.40 -5.92 -9.78
CA VAL A 24 33.11 -5.62 -10.38
C VAL A 24 32.11 -5.65 -9.24
N LEU A 25 31.80 -4.48 -8.70
CA LEU A 25 30.61 -4.31 -7.86
C LEU A 25 29.42 -4.54 -8.79
N ALA A 26 28.82 -5.71 -8.67
CA ALA A 26 27.53 -5.98 -9.25
C ALA A 26 26.54 -4.99 -8.61
N GLN A 27 26.26 -3.92 -9.33
CA GLN A 27 25.12 -3.06 -9.01
C GLN A 27 23.89 -3.93 -9.25
N ALA A 28 23.29 -4.38 -8.16
CA ALA A 28 21.94 -4.93 -8.19
C ALA A 28 21.04 -3.79 -8.71
N SER A 29 20.74 -3.82 -10.00
CA SER A 29 19.69 -3.00 -10.58
C SER A 29 18.41 -3.38 -9.86
N VAL A 30 17.92 -2.47 -9.02
CA VAL A 30 16.55 -2.52 -8.53
C VAL A 30 15.68 -2.42 -9.79
N GLN A 31 15.24 -3.56 -10.30
CA GLN A 31 14.24 -3.60 -11.34
C GLN A 31 12.96 -3.09 -10.72
N THR A 32 12.68 -1.80 -10.89
CA THR A 32 11.35 -1.25 -10.70
C THR A 32 10.49 -1.92 -11.76
N GLN A 33 9.80 -3.00 -11.39
CA GLN A 33 8.80 -3.59 -12.28
C GLN A 33 7.80 -2.48 -12.63
N PRO A 34 7.37 -2.37 -13.88
CA PRO A 34 6.29 -1.46 -14.23
C PRO A 34 5.11 -1.77 -13.29
N ILE A 35 4.62 -0.77 -12.58
CA ILE A 35 3.45 -0.92 -11.72
C ILE A 35 2.31 -1.31 -12.66
N ASP A 36 1.85 -2.56 -12.59
CA ASP A 36 0.63 -2.96 -13.27
C ASP A 36 -0.50 -2.15 -12.62
N PRO A 37 -1.16 -1.24 -13.33
CA PRO A 37 -2.26 -0.47 -12.78
C PRO A 37 -3.43 -1.35 -12.33
N ARG A 38 -3.42 -2.63 -12.66
CA ARG A 38 -4.43 -3.64 -12.35
C ARG A 38 -4.12 -4.51 -11.13
N GLY A 39 -3.36 -4.01 -10.16
CA GLY A 39 -3.11 -4.71 -8.90
C GLY A 39 -1.63 -4.98 -8.62
N GLN A 40 -1.11 -4.37 -7.59
CA GLN A 40 0.25 -4.55 -7.10
C GLN A 40 0.23 -5.37 -5.81
N GLU A 41 0.94 -6.49 -5.77
CA GLU A 41 1.14 -7.20 -4.50
C GLU A 41 2.08 -6.40 -3.59
N ILE A 42 1.64 -6.17 -2.35
CA ILE A 42 2.39 -5.44 -1.33
C ILE A 42 2.26 -6.13 0.03
N THR A 43 3.06 -5.68 0.98
CA THR A 43 2.89 -6.01 2.40
C THR A 43 2.40 -4.77 3.14
N LEU A 44 1.17 -4.83 3.68
CA LEU A 44 0.60 -3.78 4.53
C LEU A 44 1.22 -3.85 5.93
N PRO A 45 1.75 -2.74 6.46
CA PRO A 45 2.10 -2.66 7.86
C PRO A 45 0.83 -2.49 8.71
N ALA A 46 0.67 -3.31 9.73
CA ALA A 46 -0.34 -3.06 10.76
C ALA A 46 0.03 -1.81 11.57
N LYS A 47 -0.96 -0.94 11.84
CA LYS A 47 -0.76 0.35 12.53
C LYS A 47 -1.75 0.48 13.68
N PRO A 48 -1.36 1.11 14.82
CA PRO A 48 -2.33 1.56 15.81
C PRO A 48 -3.31 2.54 15.18
N ILE A 49 -4.60 2.37 15.45
CA ILE A 49 -5.67 3.21 14.93
C ILE A 49 -6.65 3.63 16.02
N VAL A 50 -7.24 4.81 15.86
CA VAL A 50 -8.48 5.20 16.51
C VAL A 50 -9.57 5.17 15.45
N TYR A 51 -10.72 4.58 15.77
CA TYR A 51 -11.78 4.40 14.79
C TYR A 51 -13.20 4.55 15.37
N ALA A 52 -14.14 4.92 14.52
CA ALA A 52 -15.56 4.80 14.74
C ALA A 52 -16.10 3.62 13.94
N SER A 53 -16.91 2.76 14.57
CA SER A 53 -17.63 1.70 13.86
C SER A 53 -19.01 2.17 13.43
N GLY A 54 -19.44 1.70 12.26
CA GLY A 54 -20.77 2.02 11.73
C GLY A 54 -21.25 0.97 10.73
N ALA A 55 -22.51 1.18 10.33
CA ALA A 55 -23.12 0.47 9.22
C ALA A 55 -23.80 1.49 8.30
N SER A 56 -23.84 1.23 7.02
CA SER A 56 -24.50 2.10 6.05
C SER A 56 -25.08 1.30 4.90
N THR A 57 -26.09 1.85 4.25
CA THR A 57 -26.55 1.42 2.94
C THR A 57 -25.72 2.10 1.84
N TRP A 58 -25.68 1.52 0.65
CA TRP A 58 -24.85 2.03 -0.44
C TRP A 58 -25.23 3.46 -0.88
N ASP A 59 -26.51 3.80 -0.83
CA ASP A 59 -27.02 5.15 -1.18
C ASP A 59 -26.59 6.26 -0.18
N LYS A 60 -26.12 5.88 1.02
CA LYS A 60 -25.65 6.80 2.07
C LYS A 60 -24.19 6.61 2.42
N ALA A 61 -23.48 5.80 1.64
CA ALA A 61 -22.13 5.38 1.96
C ALA A 61 -21.20 6.57 2.24
N PHE A 62 -21.10 7.51 1.30
CA PHE A 62 -20.20 8.63 1.41
C PHE A 62 -20.50 9.50 2.63
N ASP A 63 -21.77 9.88 2.82
CA ASP A 63 -22.18 10.72 3.95
C ASP A 63 -21.90 10.05 5.30
N SER A 64 -22.20 8.74 5.40
CA SER A 64 -21.95 7.97 6.63
C SER A 64 -20.48 7.89 6.99
N LEU A 65 -19.62 7.65 6.00
CA LEU A 65 -18.17 7.62 6.18
C LEU A 65 -17.65 9.00 6.57
N LEU A 66 -18.13 10.07 5.92
CA LEU A 66 -17.71 11.45 6.20
C LEU A 66 -18.01 11.84 7.66
N GLU A 67 -19.21 11.53 8.16
CA GLU A 67 -19.59 11.81 9.55
C GLU A 67 -18.75 11.01 10.55
N ALA A 68 -18.48 9.73 10.26
CA ALA A 68 -17.64 8.90 11.10
C ALA A 68 -16.19 9.46 11.17
N PHE A 69 -15.62 9.87 10.04
CA PHE A 69 -14.28 10.48 10.01
C PHE A 69 -14.23 11.82 10.72
N LYS A 70 -15.26 12.66 10.62
CA LYS A 70 -15.37 13.90 11.39
C LYS A 70 -15.33 13.63 12.89
N THR A 71 -16.04 12.61 13.35
CA THR A 71 -16.07 12.21 14.75
C THR A 71 -14.69 11.80 15.26
N VAL A 72 -13.98 10.92 14.50
CA VAL A 72 -12.62 10.51 14.87
C VAL A 72 -11.66 11.69 14.85
N ARG A 73 -11.73 12.55 13.84
CA ARG A 73 -10.85 13.71 13.70
C ARG A 73 -11.06 14.69 14.88
N ALA A 74 -12.31 15.01 15.21
CA ALA A 74 -12.62 15.90 16.32
C ALA A 74 -12.10 15.40 17.68
N TYR A 75 -12.14 14.09 17.89
CA TYR A 75 -11.54 13.48 19.08
C TYR A 75 -10.01 13.63 19.10
N LEU A 76 -9.33 13.29 17.99
CA LEU A 76 -7.87 13.39 17.89
C LEU A 76 -7.41 14.84 18.11
N ASP A 77 -8.07 15.80 17.48
CA ASP A 77 -7.77 17.24 17.63
C ASP A 77 -7.93 17.69 19.08
N LYS A 78 -9.04 17.31 19.75
CA LYS A 78 -9.30 17.62 21.16
C LYS A 78 -8.28 16.98 22.09
N ALA A 79 -7.83 15.76 21.78
CA ALA A 79 -6.84 15.03 22.57
C ALA A 79 -5.38 15.46 22.26
N GLY A 80 -5.15 16.31 21.26
CA GLY A 80 -3.82 16.72 20.81
C GLY A 80 -3.03 15.59 20.15
N ILE A 81 -3.72 14.58 19.60
CA ILE A 81 -3.10 13.41 18.95
C ILE A 81 -2.96 13.69 17.46
N GLN A 82 -1.75 13.60 16.95
CA GLN A 82 -1.49 13.80 15.53
C GLN A 82 -1.64 12.48 14.75
N PRO A 83 -2.39 12.46 13.62
CA PRO A 83 -2.41 11.36 12.69
C PRO A 83 -1.01 11.04 12.16
N THR A 84 -0.70 9.75 11.98
CA THR A 84 0.59 9.29 11.41
C THR A 84 0.47 8.75 9.99
N GLY A 85 -0.71 8.84 9.40
CA GLY A 85 -0.98 8.39 8.03
C GLY A 85 -2.35 8.83 7.55
N ALA A 86 -2.70 8.44 6.35
CA ALA A 86 -3.99 8.71 5.74
C ALA A 86 -5.12 8.02 6.49
N ALA A 87 -6.30 8.64 6.50
CA ALA A 87 -7.52 8.02 6.99
C ALA A 87 -7.88 6.79 6.15
N MET A 88 -8.51 5.80 6.75
CA MET A 88 -8.90 4.57 6.05
C MET A 88 -10.26 4.05 6.50
N THR A 89 -11.03 3.54 5.56
CA THR A 89 -12.20 2.71 5.81
C THR A 89 -11.78 1.25 5.79
N ILE A 90 -12.10 0.51 6.84
CA ILE A 90 -11.94 -0.95 6.90
C ILE A 90 -13.35 -1.54 6.83
N TYR A 91 -13.68 -2.17 5.73
CA TYR A 91 -14.96 -2.86 5.55
C TYR A 91 -14.89 -4.21 6.24
N THR A 92 -15.76 -4.43 7.21
CA THR A 92 -15.81 -5.67 8.03
C THR A 92 -16.90 -6.63 7.60
N SER A 93 -17.85 -6.16 6.81
CA SER A 93 -18.90 -6.94 6.15
C SER A 93 -19.46 -6.13 4.99
N ILE A 94 -19.72 -6.78 3.87
CA ILE A 94 -20.29 -6.19 2.66
C ILE A 94 -21.37 -7.13 2.14
N ASP A 95 -22.55 -6.60 1.80
CA ASP A 95 -23.63 -7.31 1.13
C ASP A 95 -24.37 -6.43 0.09
N ASP A 96 -25.39 -6.95 -0.55
CA ASP A 96 -26.15 -6.25 -1.59
C ASP A 96 -26.88 -4.99 -1.06
N THR A 97 -27.12 -4.89 0.25
CA THR A 97 -27.87 -3.80 0.87
C THR A 97 -27.00 -2.73 1.46
N GLY A 98 -25.78 -3.06 1.84
CA GLY A 98 -24.85 -2.14 2.49
C GLY A 98 -23.62 -2.81 3.08
N PHE A 99 -23.07 -2.19 4.09
CA PHE A 99 -21.79 -2.63 4.68
C PHE A 99 -21.65 -2.22 6.15
N ASN A 100 -20.83 -2.97 6.87
CA ASN A 100 -20.29 -2.55 8.16
C ASN A 100 -18.84 -2.08 7.97
N PHE A 101 -18.48 -1.03 8.72
CA PHE A 101 -17.18 -0.41 8.54
C PHE A 101 -16.56 0.08 9.85
N GLN A 102 -15.26 0.32 9.79
CA GLN A 102 -14.50 1.12 10.74
C GLN A 102 -13.87 2.30 9.99
N ALA A 103 -14.27 3.51 10.32
CA ALA A 103 -13.62 4.74 9.85
C ALA A 103 -12.42 5.01 10.78
N ALA A 104 -11.21 4.74 10.31
CA ALA A 104 -10.02 4.67 11.12
C ALA A 104 -8.98 5.72 10.74
N ILE A 105 -8.31 6.29 11.73
CA ILE A 105 -7.17 7.20 11.54
C ILE A 105 -5.95 6.63 12.28
N PRO A 106 -4.83 6.40 11.59
CA PRO A 106 -3.60 5.91 12.21
C PRO A 106 -2.99 6.90 13.18
N VAL A 107 -2.49 6.39 14.31
CA VAL A 107 -1.80 7.16 15.34
C VAL A 107 -0.46 6.50 15.67
N ALA A 108 0.48 7.24 16.29
CA ALA A 108 1.79 6.69 16.64
C ALA A 108 1.67 5.59 17.72
N GLU A 109 0.81 5.82 18.70
CA GLU A 109 0.55 4.92 19.81
C GLU A 109 -0.90 5.08 20.29
N PRO A 110 -1.46 4.05 20.93
CA PRO A 110 -2.81 4.14 21.49
C PRO A 110 -2.95 5.32 22.47
N PRO A 111 -4.09 6.03 22.49
CA PRO A 111 -4.37 7.07 23.47
C PRO A 111 -4.22 6.55 24.91
N LYS A 112 -3.56 7.34 25.79
CA LYS A 112 -3.40 6.96 27.21
C LYS A 112 -4.72 6.92 27.98
N THR A 113 -5.66 7.76 27.57
CA THR A 113 -7.01 7.79 28.12
C THR A 113 -7.96 7.15 27.11
N PRO A 114 -8.80 6.19 27.53
CA PRO A 114 -9.78 5.60 26.62
C PRO A 114 -10.63 6.66 25.92
N PRO A 115 -10.90 6.50 24.62
CA PRO A 115 -11.78 7.41 23.90
C PRO A 115 -13.24 7.29 24.41
N PRO A 116 -14.13 8.24 24.02
CA PRO A 116 -15.57 8.12 24.24
C PRO A 116 -16.14 6.80 23.68
N ALA A 117 -17.32 6.40 24.15
CA ALA A 117 -17.90 5.08 23.85
C ALA A 117 -18.27 4.85 22.37
N ASP A 118 -18.37 5.92 21.58
CA ASP A 118 -18.59 5.91 20.12
C ASP A 118 -17.30 5.69 19.31
N LEU A 119 -16.15 5.69 20.00
CA LEU A 119 -14.83 5.44 19.42
C LEU A 119 -14.14 4.25 20.09
N ALA A 120 -13.25 3.64 19.33
CA ALA A 120 -12.43 2.56 19.84
C ALA A 120 -10.97 2.69 19.35
N VAL A 121 -10.10 1.93 20.00
CA VAL A 121 -8.68 1.80 19.67
C VAL A 121 -8.43 0.38 19.22
N GLY A 122 -7.62 0.24 18.17
CA GLY A 122 -7.28 -1.08 17.63
C GLY A 122 -6.01 -1.06 16.81
N THR A 123 -5.89 -2.07 15.97
CA THR A 123 -4.79 -2.21 15.01
C THR A 123 -5.39 -2.44 13.62
N SER A 124 -4.93 -1.72 12.62
CA SER A 124 -5.37 -1.94 11.25
C SER A 124 -4.94 -3.32 10.75
N PRO A 125 -5.66 -3.92 9.79
CA PRO A 125 -5.22 -5.14 9.14
C PRO A 125 -3.84 -4.96 8.52
N GLY A 126 -3.01 -5.99 8.60
CA GLY A 126 -1.68 -6.05 8.00
C GLY A 126 -1.46 -7.39 7.29
N GLY A 127 -0.34 -7.49 6.58
CA GLY A 127 0.03 -8.68 5.82
C GLY A 127 -0.01 -8.48 4.31
N LYS A 128 -0.03 -9.57 3.55
CA LYS A 128 -0.08 -9.51 2.09
C LYS A 128 -1.39 -8.93 1.60
N ALA A 129 -1.32 -8.06 0.61
CA ALA A 129 -2.49 -7.46 -0.01
C ALA A 129 -2.21 -7.08 -1.47
N LEU A 130 -3.25 -7.02 -2.27
CA LEU A 130 -3.23 -6.36 -3.57
C LEU A 130 -3.58 -4.89 -3.38
N LYS A 131 -2.85 -4.02 -4.04
CA LYS A 131 -3.10 -2.59 -4.06
C LYS A 131 -3.61 -2.16 -5.42
N PHE A 132 -4.75 -1.45 -5.43
CA PHE A 132 -5.30 -0.74 -6.57
C PHE A 132 -5.38 0.75 -6.24
N VAL A 133 -5.50 1.60 -7.26
CA VAL A 133 -5.61 3.04 -7.07
C VAL A 133 -6.84 3.55 -7.82
N HIS A 134 -7.82 4.02 -7.07
CA HIS A 134 -8.97 4.73 -7.62
C HIS A 134 -8.68 6.24 -7.69
N ARG A 135 -9.15 6.89 -8.77
CA ARG A 135 -9.09 8.35 -8.96
C ARG A 135 -10.42 8.83 -9.49
N GLY A 136 -11.09 9.72 -8.76
CA GLY A 136 -12.38 10.27 -9.13
C GLY A 136 -13.35 10.32 -7.97
N SER A 137 -14.64 10.41 -8.28
CA SER A 137 -15.67 10.46 -7.25
C SER A 137 -15.81 9.13 -6.51
N PHE A 138 -16.29 9.20 -5.28
CA PHE A 138 -16.61 8.00 -4.50
C PHE A 138 -17.62 7.10 -5.23
N GLU A 139 -18.64 7.68 -5.87
CA GLU A 139 -19.62 6.94 -6.66
C GLU A 139 -18.97 6.12 -7.80
N SER A 140 -17.91 6.63 -8.41
CA SER A 140 -17.20 5.92 -9.50
C SER A 140 -16.30 4.78 -9.05
N THR A 141 -16.16 4.54 -7.74
CA THR A 141 -15.40 3.39 -7.20
C THR A 141 -15.98 2.05 -7.66
N VAL A 142 -17.28 1.98 -7.98
CA VAL A 142 -17.94 0.79 -8.51
C VAL A 142 -17.18 0.19 -9.69
N THR A 143 -16.76 1.02 -10.65
CA THR A 143 -15.98 0.53 -11.80
C THR A 143 -14.63 -0.07 -11.37
N THR A 144 -13.97 0.54 -10.39
CA THR A 144 -12.71 0.02 -9.85
C THR A 144 -12.93 -1.32 -9.12
N TYR A 145 -14.04 -1.48 -8.41
CA TYR A 145 -14.37 -2.74 -7.76
C TYR A 145 -14.68 -3.86 -8.75
N ASP A 146 -15.32 -3.56 -9.87
CA ASP A 146 -15.53 -4.53 -10.96
C ASP A 146 -14.17 -4.99 -11.52
N GLU A 147 -13.24 -4.07 -11.75
CA GLU A 147 -11.88 -4.40 -12.20
C GLU A 147 -11.12 -5.24 -11.17
N ILE A 148 -11.26 -4.94 -9.87
CA ILE A 148 -10.67 -5.72 -8.78
C ILE A 148 -11.20 -7.15 -8.77
N SER A 149 -12.53 -7.32 -8.87
CA SER A 149 -13.18 -8.62 -8.87
C SER A 149 -12.69 -9.47 -10.05
N HIS A 150 -12.66 -8.90 -11.25
CA HIS A 150 -12.12 -9.58 -12.42
C HIS A 150 -10.66 -9.98 -12.27
N PHE A 151 -9.82 -9.10 -11.69
CA PHE A 151 -8.40 -9.39 -11.47
C PHE A 151 -8.20 -10.55 -10.49
N VAL A 152 -8.93 -10.53 -9.37
CA VAL A 152 -8.85 -11.58 -8.33
C VAL A 152 -9.29 -12.94 -8.90
N GLU A 153 -10.39 -12.97 -9.68
CA GLU A 153 -10.87 -14.17 -10.36
C GLU A 153 -9.89 -14.68 -11.42
N GLU A 154 -9.41 -13.82 -12.31
CA GLU A 154 -8.43 -14.18 -13.37
C GLU A 154 -7.17 -14.81 -12.78
N LYS A 155 -6.68 -14.26 -11.67
CA LYS A 155 -5.48 -14.72 -10.98
C LYS A 155 -5.73 -15.86 -10.00
N GLN A 156 -6.99 -16.27 -9.78
CA GLN A 156 -7.39 -17.31 -8.82
C GLN A 156 -6.82 -17.05 -7.42
N LEU A 157 -6.87 -15.78 -6.98
CA LEU A 157 -6.32 -15.39 -5.68
C LEU A 157 -7.35 -15.62 -4.58
N ASP A 158 -6.86 -16.10 -3.44
CA ASP A 158 -7.66 -16.27 -2.23
C ASP A 158 -7.66 -14.98 -1.41
N SER A 159 -8.71 -14.17 -1.59
CA SER A 159 -8.90 -12.91 -0.86
C SER A 159 -9.59 -13.14 0.47
N LYS A 160 -9.27 -12.30 1.45
CA LYS A 160 -9.97 -12.29 2.75
C LYS A 160 -11.24 -11.46 2.64
N ASP A 161 -12.18 -11.72 3.58
CA ASP A 161 -13.47 -11.01 3.68
C ASP A 161 -13.31 -9.58 4.29
N VAL A 162 -12.20 -8.92 4.01
CA VAL A 162 -11.87 -7.57 4.47
C VAL A 162 -11.38 -6.76 3.29
N LEU A 163 -11.88 -5.54 3.16
CA LEU A 163 -11.43 -4.56 2.19
C LEU A 163 -11.00 -3.30 2.91
N ILE A 164 -9.98 -2.61 2.39
CA ILE A 164 -9.47 -1.38 3.00
C ILE A 164 -9.36 -0.31 1.93
N GLU A 165 -9.98 0.84 2.17
CA GLU A 165 -9.79 2.07 1.41
C GLU A 165 -8.92 3.04 2.22
N GLU A 166 -7.78 3.45 1.70
CA GLU A 166 -6.92 4.48 2.29
C GLU A 166 -7.02 5.76 1.46
N TYR A 167 -7.49 6.83 2.06
CA TYR A 167 -7.74 8.11 1.38
C TYR A 167 -6.44 8.93 1.33
N THR A 168 -5.71 8.85 0.22
CA THR A 168 -4.44 9.58 0.06
C THR A 168 -4.63 11.09 -0.10
N THR A 169 -5.81 11.52 -0.53
CA THR A 169 -6.31 12.89 -0.42
C THR A 169 -7.20 13.01 0.81
N ASP A 170 -7.17 14.15 1.49
CA ASP A 170 -8.01 14.33 2.69
C ASP A 170 -9.49 14.33 2.31
N LEU A 171 -10.22 13.29 2.75
CA LEU A 171 -11.63 13.07 2.47
C LEU A 171 -12.53 14.24 2.96
N LEU A 172 -12.11 14.93 4.04
CA LEU A 172 -12.91 16.02 4.63
C LEU A 172 -12.78 17.36 3.91
N SER A 173 -11.77 17.53 3.06
CA SER A 173 -11.48 18.81 2.40
C SER A 173 -11.32 18.73 0.89
N THR A 174 -11.11 17.53 0.34
CA THR A 174 -10.95 17.35 -1.10
C THR A 174 -12.31 17.24 -1.79
N PRO A 175 -12.54 17.94 -2.91
CA PRO A 175 -13.72 17.73 -3.74
C PRO A 175 -13.87 16.26 -4.12
N GLU A 176 -15.09 15.74 -4.07
CA GLU A 176 -15.36 14.31 -4.26
C GLU A 176 -14.81 13.78 -5.60
N ASP A 177 -14.94 14.57 -6.68
CA ASP A 177 -14.47 14.24 -8.02
C ASP A 177 -12.93 14.20 -8.16
N LYS A 178 -12.20 14.54 -7.09
CA LYS A 178 -10.72 14.60 -7.05
C LYS A 178 -10.11 13.67 -6.00
N LEU A 179 -10.90 12.75 -5.48
CA LEU A 179 -10.40 11.78 -4.52
C LEU A 179 -9.35 10.87 -5.15
N VAL A 180 -8.36 10.50 -4.36
CA VAL A 180 -7.39 9.46 -4.67
C VAL A 180 -7.41 8.46 -3.52
N ILE A 181 -7.86 7.24 -3.84
CA ILE A 181 -8.11 6.18 -2.88
C ILE A 181 -7.22 4.98 -3.23
N ASN A 182 -6.37 4.55 -2.32
CA ASN A 182 -5.73 3.25 -2.42
C ASN A 182 -6.71 2.20 -1.90
N ILE A 183 -7.04 1.22 -2.71
CA ILE A 183 -7.89 0.10 -2.32
C ILE A 183 -6.98 -1.11 -2.11
N PHE A 184 -7.04 -1.68 -0.92
CA PHE A 184 -6.26 -2.87 -0.58
C PHE A 184 -7.19 -4.06 -0.39
N VAL A 185 -6.88 -5.14 -1.08
CA VAL A 185 -7.53 -6.45 -0.96
C VAL A 185 -6.56 -7.40 -0.27
N PRO A 186 -6.71 -7.66 1.04
CA PRO A 186 -5.88 -8.63 1.75
C PRO A 186 -6.02 -10.02 1.14
N ILE A 187 -4.88 -10.72 1.00
CA ILE A 187 -4.81 -12.09 0.48
C ILE A 187 -4.15 -13.03 1.48
N ASN A 188 -4.39 -14.35 1.32
CA ASN A 188 -3.79 -15.40 2.16
C ASN A 188 -2.36 -15.76 1.77
#